data_abef32cc9f16a52b8c7be7a5993747fd
#
_entry.id   abef32cc9f16a52b8c7be7a5993747fd
#
_cell.length_a   1.000
_cell.length_b   1.000
_cell.length_c   1.000
_cell.angle_alpha   90.00
_cell.angle_beta   90.00
_cell.angle_gamma   90.00
#
_symmetry.space_group_name_H-M   'P 1'
#
loop_
_entity.id
_entity.type
_entity.pdbx_description
1 polymer ?
#
loop_
_entity_poly.entity_id
_entity_poly.type
_entity_poly.pdbx_seq_one_letter_code
_entity_poly.pdbx_strand_id
1 'polypeptide(L)'
;INQYIQFLFSTKVETVYNAFISLIVKEDIFGQEITQIILTNYFQKQEINFRLQDNDERISPRIQEINQEYRENFNPLLSGFVHRKVFDDCIEAITNEKSIIISGNAGYGKSGCTEAILNYCEEEKIPHIAIKLDRRIPHKNCESWGHDLGFPSSIAHSIHCVSRNENAVIILDQLDALRWTQANSSEALTVCMELIRQVEYLNYERNKKIIIVFVCRTYDLENDNNINSLFKKQDTLKIDWKTIKVDVFEDDEVKEIIGKNYENFLPKLKNLLRIPSNLYIWQHLDKKEVYEKCLTTYHLIDKWFKQICRKSTTAGLQERAINEVIKRIVNFLDKTGRLYIPKQISNIGEAELDY
;
A
#
# COMPACT_ATOMS: atom_id res chain seq x y z
N ILE A 1 21.47 14.00 7.01
CA ILE A 1 21.28 15.35 7.63
C ILE A 1 20.25 16.14 6.83
N ASN A 2 20.40 16.34 5.51
CA ASN A 2 19.48 17.16 4.72
C ASN A 2 18.02 16.67 4.76
N GLN A 3 17.80 15.37 4.76
CA GLN A 3 16.45 14.76 4.88
C GLN A 3 15.81 15.08 6.23
N TYR A 4 16.57 15.05 7.32
CA TYR A 4 16.07 15.41 8.65
C TYR A 4 15.77 16.91 8.76
N ILE A 5 16.62 17.77 8.18
CA ILE A 5 16.34 19.21 8.13
C ILE A 5 15.05 19.49 7.37
N GLN A 6 14.89 18.87 6.20
CA GLN A 6 13.68 19.01 5.38
C GLN A 6 12.41 18.53 6.09
N PHE A 7 12.55 17.49 6.91
CA PHE A 7 11.46 16.93 7.70
C PHE A 7 11.05 17.84 8.88
N LEU A 8 12.02 18.41 9.57
CA LEU A 8 11.77 19.20 10.79
C LEU A 8 11.47 20.68 10.54
N PHE A 9 11.91 21.24 9.42
CA PHE A 9 11.82 22.67 9.16
C PHE A 9 11.01 22.98 7.90
N SER A 10 10.24 24.07 7.94
CA SER A 10 9.57 24.64 6.77
C SER A 10 10.50 25.54 5.94
N THR A 11 11.61 25.97 6.53
CA THR A 11 12.64 26.78 5.89
C THR A 11 13.52 25.93 4.96
N LYS A 12 14.07 26.52 3.90
CA LYS A 12 14.93 25.83 2.93
C LYS A 12 16.11 25.13 3.62
N VAL A 13 16.39 23.89 3.21
CA VAL A 13 17.43 23.03 3.79
C VAL A 13 18.79 23.73 3.88
N GLU A 14 19.20 24.41 2.82
CA GLU A 14 20.50 25.10 2.76
C GLU A 14 20.60 26.22 3.81
N THR A 15 19.52 26.99 4.00
CA THR A 15 19.45 28.05 5.02
C THR A 15 19.58 27.48 6.43
N VAL A 16 18.83 26.39 6.73
CA VAL A 16 18.89 25.71 8.02
C VAL A 16 20.26 25.09 8.27
N TYR A 17 20.83 24.42 7.25
CA TYR A 17 22.14 23.82 7.35
C TYR A 17 23.24 24.85 7.64
N ASN A 18 23.23 25.97 6.91
CA ASN A 18 24.19 27.06 7.11
C ASN A 18 24.04 27.70 8.48
N ALA A 19 22.82 27.85 8.98
CA ALA A 19 22.55 28.34 10.33
C ALA A 19 23.07 27.38 11.40
N PHE A 20 22.92 26.07 11.20
CA PHE A 20 23.48 25.05 12.08
C PHE A 20 25.00 25.13 12.15
N ILE A 21 25.68 25.19 11.00
CA ILE A 21 27.13 25.35 10.95
C ILE A 21 27.55 26.63 11.63
N SER A 22 26.86 27.76 11.35
CA SER A 22 27.16 29.04 11.97
C SER A 22 26.98 29.03 13.50
N LEU A 23 26.04 28.22 14.03
CA LEU A 23 25.86 28.07 15.47
C LEU A 23 27.02 27.30 16.10
N ILE A 24 27.46 26.19 15.48
CA ILE A 24 28.51 25.32 16.02
C ILE A 24 29.86 26.01 16.07
N VAL A 25 30.17 26.91 15.12
CA VAL A 25 31.45 27.61 15.04
C VAL A 25 31.48 28.92 15.86
N LYS A 26 30.37 29.29 16.56
CA LYS A 26 30.37 30.46 17.43
C LYS A 26 31.26 30.25 18.66
N GLU A 27 32.12 31.21 18.93
CA GLU A 27 33.05 31.17 20.06
C GLU A 27 32.34 30.96 21.41
N ASP A 28 31.14 31.58 21.58
CA ASP A 28 30.31 31.49 22.80
C ASP A 28 29.72 30.10 23.06
N ILE A 29 29.66 29.27 22.02
CA ILE A 29 29.00 27.93 22.06
C ILE A 29 30.04 26.81 21.92
N PHE A 30 31.24 27.15 21.44
CA PHE A 30 32.28 26.18 21.22
C PHE A 30 32.65 25.45 22.52
N GLY A 31 32.50 24.14 22.54
CA GLY A 31 32.75 23.30 23.71
C GLY A 31 31.65 23.27 24.76
N GLN A 32 30.49 23.92 24.52
CA GLN A 32 29.32 23.83 25.40
C GLN A 32 28.32 22.80 24.89
N GLU A 33 27.49 22.29 25.80
CA GLU A 33 26.35 21.44 25.41
C GLU A 33 25.24 22.29 24.78
N ILE A 34 24.87 21.96 23.53
CA ILE A 34 23.80 22.67 22.83
C ILE A 34 22.45 22.07 23.24
N THR A 35 21.75 22.76 24.11
CA THR A 35 20.41 22.37 24.54
C THR A 35 19.34 22.74 23.50
N GLN A 36 18.18 22.09 23.56
CA GLN A 36 17.03 22.40 22.71
C GLN A 36 16.63 23.88 22.81
N ILE A 37 16.71 24.49 23.99
CA ILE A 37 16.39 25.89 24.22
C ILE A 37 17.34 26.81 23.44
N ILE A 38 18.65 26.54 23.48
CA ILE A 38 19.65 27.31 22.75
C ILE A 38 19.39 27.23 21.25
N LEU A 39 19.12 26.02 20.74
CA LEU A 39 18.79 25.77 19.34
C LEU A 39 17.53 26.52 18.90
N THR A 40 16.44 26.39 19.65
CA THR A 40 15.15 27.02 19.34
C THR A 40 15.29 28.54 19.32
N ASN A 41 15.92 29.14 20.33
CA ASN A 41 16.14 30.57 20.42
C ASN A 41 17.03 31.10 19.29
N TYR A 42 18.05 30.33 18.89
CA TYR A 42 18.92 30.69 17.79
C TYR A 42 18.18 30.66 16.46
N PHE A 43 17.45 29.61 16.18
CA PHE A 43 16.69 29.49 14.94
C PHE A 43 15.58 30.52 14.82
N GLN A 44 14.87 30.85 15.90
CA GLN A 44 13.89 31.92 15.91
C GLN A 44 14.51 33.28 15.55
N LYS A 45 15.71 33.60 16.07
CA LYS A 45 16.44 34.82 15.71
C LYS A 45 16.88 34.89 14.25
N GLN A 46 17.01 33.71 13.59
CA GLN A 46 17.38 33.60 12.16
C GLN A 46 16.15 33.44 11.27
N GLU A 47 14.93 33.64 11.80
CA GLU A 47 13.66 33.44 11.09
C GLU A 47 13.54 32.03 10.48
N ILE A 48 14.21 31.06 11.10
CA ILE A 48 14.11 29.64 10.71
C ILE A 48 12.92 29.04 11.45
N ASN A 49 11.94 28.58 10.66
CA ASN A 49 10.70 28.06 11.20
C ASN A 49 10.70 26.53 11.18
N PHE A 50 10.38 25.97 12.35
CA PHE A 50 10.01 24.55 12.43
C PHE A 50 8.68 24.34 11.69
N ARG A 51 8.48 23.15 11.16
CA ARG A 51 7.16 22.78 10.69
C ARG A 51 6.19 22.84 11.86
N LEU A 52 5.14 23.60 11.71
CA LEU A 52 4.07 23.61 12.70
C LEU A 52 3.46 22.21 12.77
N GLN A 53 3.47 21.62 13.96
CA GLN A 53 2.80 20.35 14.23
C GLN A 53 1.27 20.50 14.33
N ASP A 54 0.78 21.71 14.06
CA ASP A 54 -0.63 22.03 14.17
C ASP A 54 -1.41 21.53 12.95
N ASN A 55 -2.62 21.08 13.24
CA ASN A 55 -3.60 20.51 12.35
C ASN A 55 -3.75 21.34 11.04
N ASP A 56 -3.09 20.94 9.99
CA ASP A 56 -3.38 21.47 8.66
C ASP A 56 -4.70 20.84 8.20
N GLU A 57 -5.73 21.65 8.07
CA GLU A 57 -7.09 21.22 7.71
C GLU A 57 -7.17 20.49 6.36
N ARG A 58 -6.14 20.63 5.50
CA ARG A 58 -6.06 19.96 4.19
C ARG A 58 -5.73 18.48 4.30
N ILE A 59 -5.10 18.05 5.41
CA ILE A 59 -4.57 16.68 5.53
C ILE A 59 -5.72 15.67 5.64
N SER A 60 -6.66 15.87 6.56
CA SER A 60 -7.71 14.89 6.82
C SER A 60 -8.62 14.63 5.62
N PRO A 61 -9.11 15.63 4.87
CA PRO A 61 -9.86 15.39 3.64
C PRO A 61 -9.05 14.62 2.59
N ARG A 62 -7.75 14.95 2.47
CA ARG A 62 -6.89 14.28 1.49
C ARG A 62 -6.63 12.81 1.83
N ILE A 63 -6.46 12.50 3.11
CA ILE A 63 -6.38 11.10 3.58
C ILE A 63 -7.66 10.34 3.20
N GLN A 64 -8.84 10.93 3.43
CA GLN A 64 -10.12 10.30 3.10
C GLN A 64 -10.25 10.01 1.60
N GLU A 65 -9.89 10.96 0.74
CA GLU A 65 -9.89 10.76 -0.72
C GLU A 65 -8.97 9.61 -1.14
N ILE A 66 -7.74 9.55 -0.61
CA ILE A 66 -6.79 8.48 -0.95
C ILE A 66 -7.29 7.11 -0.46
N ASN A 67 -7.86 7.05 0.75
CA ASN A 67 -8.44 5.81 1.27
C ASN A 67 -9.66 5.35 0.47
N GLN A 68 -10.51 6.28 0.03
CA GLN A 68 -11.63 5.97 -0.85
C GLN A 68 -11.14 5.41 -2.19
N GLU A 69 -10.19 6.07 -2.86
CA GLU A 69 -9.56 5.57 -4.09
C GLU A 69 -8.94 4.18 -3.91
N TYR A 70 -8.36 3.93 -2.74
CA TYR A 70 -7.78 2.62 -2.42
C TYR A 70 -8.87 1.54 -2.37
N ARG A 71 -9.98 1.80 -1.68
CA ARG A 71 -11.11 0.87 -1.50
C ARG A 71 -11.88 0.59 -2.79
N GLU A 72 -12.02 1.55 -3.68
CA GLU A 72 -12.68 1.36 -4.99
C GLU A 72 -12.07 0.23 -5.83
N ASN A 73 -10.83 -0.16 -5.50
CA ASN A 73 -10.14 -1.25 -6.18
C ASN A 73 -10.23 -2.60 -5.44
N PHE A 74 -10.95 -2.66 -4.33
CA PHE A 74 -11.17 -3.90 -3.61
C PHE A 74 -12.47 -4.55 -4.11
N ASN A 75 -12.35 -5.78 -4.62
CA ASN A 75 -13.48 -6.58 -5.08
C ASN A 75 -13.70 -7.74 -4.09
N PRO A 76 -14.71 -7.64 -3.20
CA PRO A 76 -15.03 -8.74 -2.30
C PRO A 76 -15.61 -9.94 -3.06
N LEU A 77 -15.65 -11.09 -2.42
CA LEU A 77 -16.40 -12.24 -2.91
C LEU A 77 -17.90 -11.91 -2.96
N LEU A 78 -18.68 -12.62 -3.79
CA LEU A 78 -20.14 -12.42 -3.87
C LEU A 78 -20.84 -12.69 -2.54
N SER A 79 -20.26 -13.51 -1.68
CA SER A 79 -20.70 -13.74 -0.28
C SER A 79 -20.38 -12.57 0.66
N GLY A 80 -19.68 -11.55 0.17
CA GLY A 80 -19.22 -10.43 0.95
C GLY A 80 -17.80 -10.63 1.49
N PHE A 81 -17.46 -9.83 2.51
CA PHE A 81 -16.16 -9.93 3.17
C PHE A 81 -16.13 -11.17 4.07
N VAL A 82 -15.24 -12.10 3.76
CA VAL A 82 -15.06 -13.35 4.50
C VAL A 82 -13.98 -13.16 5.54
N HIS A 83 -14.37 -13.31 6.82
CA HIS A 83 -13.42 -13.22 7.93
C HIS A 83 -12.44 -14.39 7.92
N ARG A 84 -11.16 -14.10 8.19
CA ARG A 84 -10.08 -15.09 8.26
C ARG A 84 -9.23 -14.86 9.50
N LYS A 85 -8.72 -15.93 10.09
CA LYS A 85 -7.82 -15.84 11.26
C LYS A 85 -6.61 -14.93 11.02
N VAL A 86 -6.06 -14.90 9.80
CA VAL A 86 -4.94 -14.03 9.44
C VAL A 86 -5.29 -12.54 9.59
N PHE A 87 -6.57 -12.17 9.55
CA PHE A 87 -7.00 -10.79 9.78
C PHE A 87 -6.89 -10.43 11.26
N ASP A 88 -7.24 -11.36 12.14
CA ASP A 88 -7.07 -11.19 13.59
C ASP A 88 -5.59 -11.05 13.95
N ASP A 89 -4.70 -11.82 13.29
CA ASP A 89 -3.25 -11.69 13.48
C ASP A 89 -2.73 -10.31 13.06
N CYS A 90 -3.31 -9.69 12.02
CA CYS A 90 -2.99 -8.33 11.61
C CYS A 90 -3.46 -7.30 12.64
N ILE A 91 -4.71 -7.43 13.10
CA ILE A 91 -5.31 -6.52 14.09
C ILE A 91 -4.56 -6.63 15.43
N GLU A 92 -4.26 -7.86 15.88
CA GLU A 92 -3.45 -8.08 17.07
C GLU A 92 -2.08 -7.40 17.00
N ALA A 93 -1.41 -7.48 15.84
CA ALA A 93 -0.14 -6.82 15.66
C ALA A 93 -0.25 -5.30 15.77
N ILE A 94 -1.28 -4.68 15.17
CA ILE A 94 -1.55 -3.24 15.29
C ILE A 94 -1.86 -2.85 16.72
N THR A 95 -2.69 -3.61 17.41
CA THR A 95 -3.03 -3.37 18.82
C THR A 95 -1.78 -3.44 19.72
N ASN A 96 -0.84 -4.32 19.39
CA ASN A 96 0.47 -4.44 20.04
C ASN A 96 1.53 -3.46 19.50
N GLU A 97 1.13 -2.46 18.73
CA GLU A 97 1.99 -1.39 18.19
C GLU A 97 3.16 -1.90 17.33
N LYS A 98 2.98 -3.05 16.66
CA LYS A 98 4.00 -3.65 15.77
C LYS A 98 3.75 -3.28 14.32
N SER A 99 4.79 -2.90 13.62
CA SER A 99 4.75 -2.76 12.16
C SER A 99 4.68 -4.13 11.48
N ILE A 100 4.02 -4.21 10.32
CA ILE A 100 3.62 -5.48 9.71
C ILE A 100 4.19 -5.59 8.30
N ILE A 101 4.62 -6.80 7.95
CA ILE A 101 4.90 -7.21 6.58
C ILE A 101 3.89 -8.29 6.22
N ILE A 102 2.89 -7.97 5.39
CA ILE A 102 1.92 -8.93 4.87
C ILE A 102 2.51 -9.56 3.61
N SER A 103 2.79 -10.85 3.65
CA SER A 103 3.35 -11.59 2.53
C SER A 103 2.40 -12.69 2.06
N GLY A 104 2.44 -13.02 0.77
CA GLY A 104 1.60 -14.09 0.19
C GLY A 104 1.71 -14.10 -1.33
N ASN A 105 1.37 -15.24 -1.95
CA ASN A 105 1.38 -15.35 -3.40
C ASN A 105 0.31 -14.49 -4.05
N ALA A 106 0.41 -14.29 -5.38
CA ALA A 106 -0.61 -13.58 -6.14
C ALA A 106 -1.96 -14.31 -6.00
N GLY A 107 -3.04 -13.54 -5.77
CA GLY A 107 -4.39 -14.10 -5.65
C GLY A 107 -4.73 -14.73 -4.30
N TYR A 108 -3.82 -14.74 -3.31
CA TYR A 108 -4.05 -15.37 -1.99
C TYR A 108 -4.86 -14.50 -1.01
N GLY A 109 -5.28 -13.30 -1.43
CA GLY A 109 -6.17 -12.45 -0.62
C GLY A 109 -5.45 -11.49 0.32
N LYS A 110 -4.21 -11.08 0.02
CA LYS A 110 -3.50 -10.03 0.78
C LYS A 110 -4.31 -8.74 0.92
N SER A 111 -5.04 -8.36 -0.12
CA SER A 111 -5.93 -7.19 -0.10
C SER A 111 -7.10 -7.35 0.90
N GLY A 112 -7.48 -8.58 1.26
CA GLY A 112 -8.43 -8.82 2.34
C GLY A 112 -7.86 -8.45 3.71
N CYS A 113 -6.57 -8.68 3.94
CA CYS A 113 -5.91 -8.25 5.19
C CYS A 113 -5.87 -6.73 5.30
N THR A 114 -5.57 -6.04 4.19
CA THR A 114 -5.56 -4.57 4.19
C THR A 114 -6.96 -4.00 4.41
N GLU A 115 -7.99 -4.59 3.82
CA GLU A 115 -9.37 -4.19 4.04
C GLU A 115 -9.81 -4.43 5.50
N ALA A 116 -9.41 -5.56 6.11
CA ALA A 116 -9.67 -5.81 7.52
C ALA A 116 -9.01 -4.76 8.42
N ILE A 117 -7.76 -4.37 8.12
CA ILE A 117 -7.06 -3.32 8.85
C ILE A 117 -7.78 -1.97 8.68
N LEU A 118 -8.21 -1.61 7.47
CA LEU A 118 -8.92 -0.37 7.21
C LEU A 118 -10.25 -0.31 7.98
N ASN A 119 -11.03 -1.41 7.97
CA ASN A 119 -12.28 -1.49 8.71
C ASN A 119 -12.04 -1.33 10.22
N TYR A 120 -11.05 -2.03 10.76
CA TYR A 120 -10.65 -1.89 12.17
C TYR A 120 -10.24 -0.46 12.52
N CYS A 121 -9.42 0.18 11.68
CA CYS A 121 -9.00 1.56 11.91
C CYS A 121 -10.19 2.54 11.89
N GLU A 122 -11.19 2.33 11.03
CA GLU A 122 -12.41 3.15 10.98
C GLU A 122 -13.27 2.94 12.22
N GLU A 123 -13.51 1.69 12.63
CA GLU A 123 -14.28 1.35 13.82
C GLU A 123 -13.66 1.95 15.09
N GLU A 124 -12.35 1.82 15.24
CA GLU A 124 -11.59 2.34 16.39
C GLU A 124 -11.18 3.82 16.23
N LYS A 125 -11.55 4.47 15.13
CA LYS A 125 -11.20 5.87 14.80
C LYS A 125 -9.69 6.13 14.81
N ILE A 126 -8.90 5.14 14.41
CA ILE A 126 -7.45 5.25 14.27
C ILE A 126 -7.13 5.98 12.95
N PRO A 127 -6.40 7.11 12.96
CA PRO A 127 -5.94 7.77 11.75
C PRO A 127 -5.12 6.80 10.88
N HIS A 128 -5.48 6.69 9.60
CA HIS A 128 -4.83 5.75 8.71
C HIS A 128 -4.81 6.23 7.27
N ILE A 129 -3.83 5.77 6.51
CA ILE A 129 -3.71 6.02 5.07
C ILE A 129 -3.28 4.73 4.37
N ALA A 130 -3.91 4.42 3.23
CA ALA A 130 -3.57 3.27 2.39
C ALA A 130 -3.20 3.73 0.98
N ILE A 131 -2.03 3.30 0.51
CA ILE A 131 -1.48 3.71 -0.79
C ILE A 131 -1.09 2.47 -1.59
N LYS A 132 -1.52 2.42 -2.86
CA LYS A 132 -1.05 1.42 -3.83
C LYS A 132 0.18 1.94 -4.54
N LEU A 133 1.33 1.28 -4.29
CA LEU A 133 2.63 1.70 -4.82
C LEU A 133 2.77 1.51 -6.33
N ASP A 134 1.98 0.63 -6.95
CA ASP A 134 1.91 0.48 -8.40
C ASP A 134 1.31 1.70 -9.12
N ARG A 135 0.46 2.46 -8.43
CA ARG A 135 -0.22 3.65 -8.98
C ARG A 135 0.42 4.96 -8.54
N ARG A 136 0.91 5.00 -7.32
CA ARG A 136 1.48 6.18 -6.66
C ARG A 136 2.92 5.89 -6.25
N ILE A 137 3.78 5.79 -7.27
CA ILE A 137 5.18 5.39 -7.12
C ILE A 137 5.94 6.46 -6.34
N PRO A 138 6.63 6.10 -5.24
CA PRO A 138 7.52 7.02 -4.54
C PRO A 138 8.68 7.51 -5.44
N HIS A 139 9.03 8.76 -5.34
CA HIS A 139 10.13 9.33 -6.11
C HIS A 139 10.82 10.48 -5.38
N LYS A 140 12.04 10.80 -5.76
CA LYS A 140 12.91 11.83 -5.19
C LYS A 140 13.13 11.66 -3.67
N ASN A 141 12.17 12.03 -2.84
CA ASN A 141 12.19 11.93 -1.39
C ASN A 141 10.76 11.94 -0.81
N CYS A 142 10.60 11.64 0.48
CA CYS A 142 9.30 11.60 1.13
C CYS A 142 8.52 12.90 1.06
N GLU A 143 9.21 14.03 1.08
CA GLU A 143 8.59 15.36 1.00
C GLU A 143 7.97 15.61 -0.38
N SER A 144 8.75 15.38 -1.46
CA SER A 144 8.26 15.51 -2.83
C SER A 144 7.11 14.56 -3.11
N TRP A 145 7.22 13.32 -2.65
CA TRP A 145 6.17 12.33 -2.79
C TRP A 145 4.90 12.72 -2.03
N GLY A 146 5.05 13.26 -0.80
CA GLY A 146 3.93 13.79 -0.03
C GLY A 146 3.22 14.94 -0.76
N HIS A 147 3.96 15.88 -1.35
CA HIS A 147 3.41 16.96 -2.16
C HIS A 147 2.65 16.46 -3.39
N ASP A 148 3.18 15.47 -4.10
CA ASP A 148 2.49 14.87 -5.26
C ASP A 148 1.21 14.11 -4.86
N LEU A 149 1.17 13.60 -3.64
CA LEU A 149 -0.04 13.04 -3.05
C LEU A 149 -1.03 14.12 -2.57
N GLY A 150 -0.66 15.40 -2.64
CA GLY A 150 -1.49 16.53 -2.23
C GLY A 150 -1.38 16.90 -0.75
N PHE A 151 -0.37 16.39 -0.05
CA PHE A 151 -0.09 16.77 1.34
C PHE A 151 0.81 18.00 1.44
N PRO A 152 0.72 18.77 2.53
CA PRO A 152 1.63 19.90 2.77
C PRO A 152 3.06 19.45 3.10
N SER A 153 3.29 18.17 3.36
CA SER A 153 4.55 17.61 3.82
C SER A 153 4.61 16.10 3.52
N SER A 154 5.63 15.40 4.03
CA SER A 154 5.72 13.94 3.90
C SER A 154 4.52 13.23 4.52
N ILE A 155 4.26 11.99 4.08
CA ILE A 155 3.17 11.16 4.60
C ILE A 155 3.33 10.92 6.10
N ALA A 156 4.56 10.62 6.56
CA ALA A 156 4.85 10.39 7.98
C ALA A 156 4.51 11.62 8.82
N HIS A 157 4.90 12.80 8.36
CA HIS A 157 4.59 14.05 9.06
C HIS A 157 3.08 14.34 9.02
N SER A 158 2.44 14.17 7.88
CA SER A 158 1.01 14.42 7.71
C SER A 158 0.16 13.52 8.61
N ILE A 159 0.46 12.22 8.68
CA ILE A 159 -0.26 11.31 9.57
C ILE A 159 0.03 11.60 11.05
N HIS A 160 1.25 12.01 11.37
CA HIS A 160 1.60 12.45 12.71
C HIS A 160 0.76 13.65 13.17
N CYS A 161 0.59 14.66 12.31
CA CYS A 161 -0.20 15.85 12.60
C CYS A 161 -1.67 15.52 12.93
N VAL A 162 -2.30 14.61 12.19
CA VAL A 162 -3.71 14.25 12.42
C VAL A 162 -3.89 13.25 13.55
N SER A 163 -2.91 12.39 13.78
CA SER A 163 -2.99 11.37 14.85
C SER A 163 -2.57 11.90 16.23
N ARG A 164 -1.83 13.00 16.26
CA ARG A 164 -1.27 13.55 17.50
C ARG A 164 -0.55 12.45 18.32
N ASN A 165 -1.10 12.08 19.48
CA ASN A 165 -0.56 11.04 20.35
C ASN A 165 -1.35 9.73 20.33
N GLU A 166 -2.28 9.56 19.38
CA GLU A 166 -2.99 8.30 19.18
C GLU A 166 -2.23 7.39 18.22
N ASN A 167 -2.55 6.11 18.20
CA ASN A 167 -2.02 5.21 17.18
C ASN A 167 -2.41 5.68 15.79
N ALA A 168 -1.56 5.42 14.81
CA ALA A 168 -1.85 5.68 13.41
C ALA A 168 -1.29 4.56 12.52
N VAL A 169 -1.86 4.36 11.33
CA VAL A 169 -1.47 3.28 10.42
C VAL A 169 -1.19 3.82 9.02
N ILE A 170 -0.03 3.45 8.47
CA ILE A 170 0.35 3.72 7.08
C ILE A 170 0.43 2.38 6.35
N ILE A 171 -0.43 2.15 5.35
CA ILE A 171 -0.44 0.94 4.53
C ILE A 171 0.17 1.24 3.17
N LEU A 172 1.20 0.48 2.80
CA LEU A 172 1.88 0.56 1.52
C LEU A 172 1.71 -0.79 0.80
N ASP A 173 0.74 -0.85 -0.11
CA ASP A 173 0.37 -2.07 -0.82
C ASP A 173 1.13 -2.20 -2.15
N GLN A 174 1.41 -3.44 -2.56
CA GLN A 174 2.12 -3.81 -3.79
C GLN A 174 3.56 -3.30 -3.83
N LEU A 175 4.33 -3.49 -2.75
CA LEU A 175 5.75 -3.15 -2.70
C LEU A 175 6.56 -3.83 -3.83
N ASP A 176 6.16 -5.04 -4.22
CA ASP A 176 6.74 -5.79 -5.33
C ASP A 176 6.60 -5.10 -6.70
N ALA A 177 5.62 -4.21 -6.87
CA ALA A 177 5.45 -3.45 -8.10
C ALA A 177 6.63 -2.50 -8.38
N LEU A 178 7.31 -2.02 -7.35
CA LEU A 178 8.46 -1.11 -7.49
C LEU A 178 9.63 -1.78 -8.22
N ARG A 179 9.74 -3.10 -8.19
CA ARG A 179 10.75 -3.86 -8.92
C ARG A 179 10.60 -3.75 -10.44
N TRP A 180 9.37 -3.68 -10.93
CA TRP A 180 9.06 -3.72 -12.36
C TRP A 180 9.15 -2.34 -13.04
N THR A 181 9.22 -1.27 -12.27
CA THR A 181 9.39 0.10 -12.77
C THR A 181 10.89 0.38 -13.00
N GLN A 182 11.46 -0.16 -14.07
CA GLN A 182 12.91 -0.25 -14.34
C GLN A 182 13.69 1.07 -14.20
N ALA A 183 13.08 2.22 -14.44
CA ALA A 183 13.79 3.50 -14.40
C ALA A 183 14.03 4.04 -12.98
N ASN A 184 13.18 3.70 -11.98
CA ASN A 184 13.17 4.35 -10.67
C ASN A 184 13.05 3.38 -9.48
N SER A 185 13.27 2.09 -9.64
CA SER A 185 13.05 1.10 -8.57
C SER A 185 13.93 1.35 -7.34
N SER A 186 15.20 1.68 -7.52
CA SER A 186 16.12 1.97 -6.42
C SER A 186 15.77 3.29 -5.71
N GLU A 187 15.33 4.30 -6.45
CA GLU A 187 14.86 5.57 -5.89
C GLU A 187 13.59 5.38 -5.07
N ALA A 188 12.59 4.68 -5.60
CA ALA A 188 11.35 4.40 -4.90
C ALA A 188 11.55 3.63 -3.59
N LEU A 189 12.42 2.62 -3.58
CA LEU A 189 12.78 1.88 -2.38
C LEU A 189 13.56 2.76 -1.38
N THR A 190 14.39 3.68 -1.87
CA THR A 190 15.09 4.67 -1.02
C THR A 190 14.08 5.58 -0.32
N VAL A 191 13.03 6.03 -1.02
CA VAL A 191 11.94 6.81 -0.41
C VAL A 191 11.15 6.00 0.61
N CYS A 192 10.89 4.71 0.35
CA CYS A 192 10.30 3.82 1.36
C CYS A 192 11.18 3.69 2.61
N MET A 193 12.50 3.56 2.44
CA MET A 193 13.44 3.54 3.57
C MET A 193 13.46 4.88 4.32
N GLU A 194 13.39 6.00 3.62
CA GLU A 194 13.27 7.32 4.24
C GLU A 194 12.00 7.43 5.06
N LEU A 195 10.85 6.95 4.55
CA LEU A 195 9.59 6.92 5.29
C LEU A 195 9.71 6.10 6.59
N ILE A 196 10.33 4.92 6.51
CA ILE A 196 10.58 4.07 7.69
C ILE A 196 11.37 4.86 8.74
N ARG A 197 12.44 5.56 8.35
CA ARG A 197 13.27 6.36 9.25
C ARG A 197 12.51 7.56 9.84
N GLN A 198 11.68 8.24 9.05
CA GLN A 198 10.84 9.34 9.55
C GLN A 198 9.85 8.83 10.60
N VAL A 199 9.17 7.71 10.33
CA VAL A 199 8.23 7.11 11.29
C VAL A 199 8.95 6.67 12.56
N GLU A 200 10.12 6.07 12.45
CA GLU A 200 10.92 5.68 13.62
C GLU A 200 11.30 6.88 14.48
N TYR A 201 11.78 7.95 13.84
CA TYR A 201 12.12 9.19 14.51
C TYR A 201 10.92 9.78 15.26
N LEU A 202 9.75 9.87 14.60
CA LEU A 202 8.52 10.35 15.23
C LEU A 202 8.10 9.45 16.40
N ASN A 203 8.20 8.14 16.23
CA ASN A 203 7.85 7.16 17.26
C ASN A 203 8.73 7.22 18.51
N TYR A 204 9.92 7.82 18.42
CA TYR A 204 10.79 7.99 19.58
C TYR A 204 10.18 8.92 20.65
N GLU A 205 9.46 9.97 20.19
CA GLU A 205 8.85 10.96 21.07
C GLU A 205 7.37 10.69 21.37
N ARG A 206 6.78 9.67 20.74
CA ARG A 206 5.34 9.36 20.85
C ARG A 206 5.08 8.27 21.91
N ASN A 207 4.02 8.47 22.69
CA ASN A 207 3.51 7.42 23.58
C ASN A 207 2.80 6.31 22.79
N LYS A 208 2.05 6.67 21.75
CA LYS A 208 1.38 5.78 20.81
C LYS A 208 2.10 5.81 19.46
N LYS A 209 2.13 4.69 18.76
CA LYS A 209 2.99 4.51 17.60
C LYS A 209 2.29 4.78 16.28
N ILE A 210 3.04 5.27 15.31
CA ILE A 210 2.70 5.17 13.89
C ILE A 210 3.20 3.81 13.42
N ILE A 211 2.30 3.01 12.91
CA ILE A 211 2.51 1.62 12.48
C ILE A 211 2.60 1.60 10.95
N ILE A 212 3.60 0.95 10.41
CA ILE A 212 3.73 0.78 8.96
C ILE A 212 3.32 -0.64 8.60
N VAL A 213 2.50 -0.77 7.57
CA VAL A 213 2.09 -2.04 6.97
C VAL A 213 2.58 -2.09 5.54
N PHE A 214 3.52 -2.98 5.24
CA PHE A 214 3.92 -3.28 3.87
C PHE A 214 3.23 -4.55 3.38
N VAL A 215 2.76 -4.52 2.13
CA VAL A 215 2.19 -5.70 1.47
C VAL A 215 3.04 -6.05 0.27
N CYS A 216 3.49 -7.31 0.22
CA CYS A 216 4.44 -7.78 -0.79
C CYS A 216 4.14 -9.22 -1.20
N ARG A 217 4.62 -9.65 -2.37
CA ARG A 217 4.62 -11.07 -2.72
C ARG A 217 5.71 -11.81 -1.94
N THR A 218 5.41 -13.02 -1.48
CA THR A 218 6.38 -13.85 -0.77
C THR A 218 7.66 -14.04 -1.57
N TYR A 219 7.54 -14.32 -2.88
CA TYR A 219 8.69 -14.50 -3.74
C TYR A 219 9.63 -13.29 -3.76
N ASP A 220 9.08 -12.08 -3.89
CA ASP A 220 9.86 -10.84 -3.97
C ASP A 220 10.46 -10.48 -2.60
N LEU A 221 9.74 -10.72 -1.51
CA LEU A 221 10.24 -10.53 -0.15
C LEU A 221 11.44 -11.44 0.15
N GLU A 222 11.40 -12.69 -0.31
CA GLU A 222 12.46 -13.69 -0.02
C GLU A 222 13.66 -13.58 -0.98
N ASN A 223 13.44 -13.19 -2.24
CA ASN A 223 14.45 -13.30 -3.29
C ASN A 223 14.98 -11.94 -3.80
N ASP A 224 14.32 -10.81 -3.48
CA ASP A 224 14.81 -9.49 -3.84
C ASP A 224 15.61 -8.87 -2.69
N ASN A 225 16.90 -8.72 -2.90
CA ASN A 225 17.81 -8.17 -1.88
C ASN A 225 17.47 -6.71 -1.52
N ASN A 226 16.95 -5.92 -2.45
CA ASN A 226 16.63 -4.52 -2.22
C ASN A 226 15.37 -4.42 -1.34
N ILE A 227 14.32 -5.20 -1.65
CA ILE A 227 13.10 -5.29 -0.84
C ILE A 227 13.45 -5.84 0.55
N ASN A 228 14.21 -6.93 0.61
CA ASN A 228 14.59 -7.54 1.87
C ASN A 228 15.43 -6.58 2.76
N SER A 229 16.25 -5.73 2.14
CA SER A 229 17.08 -4.77 2.87
C SER A 229 16.28 -3.70 3.62
N LEU A 230 15.03 -3.40 3.19
CA LEU A 230 14.14 -2.47 3.90
C LEU A 230 13.83 -2.94 5.32
N PHE A 231 13.79 -4.26 5.53
CA PHE A 231 13.34 -4.89 6.77
C PHE A 231 14.46 -5.47 7.62
N LYS A 232 15.71 -5.46 7.10
CA LYS A 232 16.86 -5.91 7.89
C LYS A 232 17.11 -4.94 9.05
N LYS A 233 17.32 -5.51 10.24
CA LYS A 233 17.74 -4.71 11.39
C LYS A 233 19.02 -3.96 11.04
N GLN A 234 18.94 -2.64 11.00
CA GLN A 234 20.09 -1.76 10.97
C GLN A 234 20.35 -1.38 12.45
N ASP A 235 21.61 -1.20 12.83
CA ASP A 235 21.98 -0.85 14.22
C ASP A 235 21.29 0.43 14.73
N THR A 236 20.78 1.25 13.80
CA THR A 236 20.09 2.51 14.07
C THR A 236 18.57 2.42 14.02
N LEU A 237 17.99 1.36 13.45
CA LEU A 237 16.54 1.22 13.26
C LEU A 237 15.96 0.23 14.28
N LYS A 238 14.98 0.69 15.08
CA LYS A 238 14.35 -0.07 16.18
C LYS A 238 12.92 -0.53 15.89
N ILE A 239 12.43 -0.38 14.64
CA ILE A 239 11.08 -0.86 14.30
C ILE A 239 11.04 -2.39 14.44
N ASP A 240 10.08 -2.88 15.22
CA ASP A 240 9.80 -4.30 15.39
C ASP A 240 8.80 -4.75 14.32
N TRP A 241 9.27 -5.58 13.38
CA TRP A 241 8.48 -6.08 12.27
C TRP A 241 7.87 -7.44 12.59
N LYS A 242 6.53 -7.57 12.47
CA LYS A 242 5.83 -8.85 12.47
C LYS A 242 5.52 -9.25 11.03
N THR A 243 6.10 -10.34 10.55
CA THR A 243 5.74 -10.90 9.24
C THR A 243 4.52 -11.79 9.38
N ILE A 244 3.49 -11.50 8.57
CA ILE A 244 2.24 -12.24 8.51
C ILE A 244 2.10 -12.83 7.12
N LYS A 245 2.07 -14.16 7.04
CA LYS A 245 1.95 -14.89 5.79
C LYS A 245 0.50 -15.20 5.48
N VAL A 246 0.05 -14.77 4.31
CA VAL A 246 -1.30 -15.05 3.80
C VAL A 246 -1.24 -16.28 2.90
N ASP A 247 -1.86 -17.35 3.32
CA ASP A 247 -2.00 -18.58 2.55
C ASP A 247 -3.36 -18.66 1.85
N VAL A 248 -3.61 -19.77 1.16
CA VAL A 248 -4.92 -20.09 0.56
C VAL A 248 -5.98 -20.25 1.64
N PHE A 249 -7.24 -20.23 1.26
CA PHE A 249 -8.34 -20.58 2.16
C PHE A 249 -8.20 -22.01 2.73
N GLU A 250 -8.64 -22.19 3.96
CA GLU A 250 -8.88 -23.53 4.50
C GLU A 250 -10.14 -24.13 3.87
N ASP A 251 -10.25 -25.47 3.90
CA ASP A 251 -11.38 -26.17 3.30
C ASP A 251 -12.72 -25.75 3.91
N ASP A 252 -12.73 -25.51 5.22
CA ASP A 252 -13.94 -25.08 5.94
C ASP A 252 -14.35 -23.65 5.53
N GLU A 253 -13.41 -22.74 5.31
CA GLU A 253 -13.68 -21.39 4.79
C GLU A 253 -14.32 -21.46 3.39
N VAL A 254 -13.77 -22.29 2.50
CA VAL A 254 -14.35 -22.48 1.14
C VAL A 254 -15.71 -23.15 1.20
N LYS A 255 -15.90 -24.11 2.09
CA LYS A 255 -17.18 -24.80 2.30
C LYS A 255 -18.27 -23.85 2.79
N GLU A 256 -17.95 -22.95 3.71
CA GLU A 256 -18.87 -21.91 4.18
C GLU A 256 -19.31 -21.00 3.02
N ILE A 257 -18.39 -20.58 2.16
CA ILE A 257 -18.63 -19.68 1.03
C ILE A 257 -19.48 -20.35 -0.06
N ILE A 258 -19.20 -21.63 -0.39
CA ILE A 258 -19.85 -22.36 -1.49
C ILE A 258 -21.15 -23.05 -1.02
N GLY A 259 -21.22 -23.43 0.25
CA GLY A 259 -22.33 -24.13 0.84
C GLY A 259 -22.36 -25.63 0.47
N LYS A 260 -23.57 -26.20 0.50
CA LYS A 260 -23.82 -27.65 0.40
C LYS A 260 -23.23 -28.31 -0.84
N ASN A 261 -23.03 -27.58 -1.92
CA ASN A 261 -22.50 -28.11 -3.17
C ASN A 261 -21.01 -28.45 -3.12
N TYR A 262 -20.27 -27.92 -2.12
CA TYR A 262 -18.84 -28.15 -1.98
C TYR A 262 -18.47 -29.63 -1.86
N GLU A 263 -19.27 -30.43 -1.17
CA GLU A 263 -18.98 -31.86 -0.97
C GLU A 263 -18.96 -32.65 -2.27
N ASN A 264 -19.72 -32.21 -3.28
CA ASN A 264 -19.82 -32.86 -4.58
C ASN A 264 -18.65 -32.54 -5.51
N PHE A 265 -17.76 -31.63 -5.13
CA PHE A 265 -16.65 -31.21 -5.98
C PHE A 265 -15.50 -32.22 -5.97
N LEU A 266 -14.89 -32.40 -7.14
CA LEU A 266 -13.68 -33.18 -7.26
C LEU A 266 -12.54 -32.57 -6.42
N PRO A 267 -11.64 -33.38 -5.82
CA PRO A 267 -10.53 -32.87 -5.01
C PRO A 267 -9.67 -31.80 -5.70
N LYS A 268 -9.46 -31.94 -7.03
CA LYS A 268 -8.71 -30.96 -7.83
C LYS A 268 -9.42 -29.60 -7.87
N LEU A 269 -10.75 -29.59 -8.00
CA LEU A 269 -11.53 -28.35 -7.99
C LEU A 269 -11.54 -27.73 -6.59
N LYS A 270 -11.70 -28.51 -5.52
CA LYS A 270 -11.61 -28.05 -4.13
C LYS A 270 -10.28 -27.33 -3.90
N ASN A 271 -9.15 -27.95 -4.25
CA ASN A 271 -7.83 -27.34 -4.12
C ASN A 271 -7.68 -26.05 -4.96
N LEU A 272 -8.26 -26.01 -6.15
CA LEU A 272 -8.22 -24.84 -7.02
C LEU A 272 -8.97 -23.67 -6.41
N LEU A 273 -10.12 -23.91 -5.77
CA LEU A 273 -10.99 -22.90 -5.18
C LEU A 273 -10.50 -22.42 -3.81
N ARG A 274 -9.53 -23.08 -3.20
CA ARG A 274 -8.84 -22.55 -2.01
C ARG A 274 -8.07 -21.26 -2.31
N ILE A 275 -7.74 -21.00 -3.57
CA ILE A 275 -7.11 -19.73 -3.98
C ILE A 275 -8.21 -18.65 -4.09
N PRO A 276 -8.19 -17.59 -3.27
CA PRO A 276 -9.25 -16.56 -3.23
C PRO A 276 -9.60 -15.96 -4.60
N SER A 277 -8.59 -15.65 -5.43
CA SER A 277 -8.85 -15.13 -6.79
C SER A 277 -9.55 -16.14 -7.71
N ASN A 278 -9.27 -17.43 -7.58
CA ASN A 278 -9.96 -18.47 -8.32
C ASN A 278 -11.40 -18.63 -7.87
N LEU A 279 -11.62 -18.56 -6.54
CA LEU A 279 -12.96 -18.62 -5.97
C LEU A 279 -13.81 -17.42 -6.42
N TYR A 280 -13.22 -16.22 -6.45
CA TYR A 280 -13.85 -15.03 -7.00
C TYR A 280 -14.31 -15.25 -8.46
N ILE A 281 -13.42 -15.68 -9.33
CA ILE A 281 -13.75 -15.97 -10.74
C ILE A 281 -14.84 -17.03 -10.81
N TRP A 282 -14.73 -18.11 -10.03
CA TRP A 282 -15.70 -19.20 -10.03
C TRP A 282 -17.11 -18.74 -9.61
N GLN A 283 -17.20 -17.85 -8.63
CA GLN A 283 -18.48 -17.28 -8.21
C GLN A 283 -19.18 -16.46 -9.29
N HIS A 284 -18.40 -15.84 -10.21
CA HIS A 284 -18.92 -15.01 -11.30
C HIS A 284 -19.22 -15.81 -12.56
N LEU A 285 -18.92 -17.11 -12.60
CA LEU A 285 -19.27 -17.97 -13.72
C LEU A 285 -20.75 -18.41 -13.68
N ASP A 286 -21.38 -18.51 -14.85
CA ASP A 286 -22.74 -19.03 -14.98
C ASP A 286 -22.77 -20.50 -14.56
N LYS A 287 -23.64 -20.83 -13.59
CA LYS A 287 -23.68 -22.12 -12.87
C LYS A 287 -23.82 -23.35 -13.78
N LYS A 288 -24.35 -23.18 -15.00
CA LYS A 288 -24.59 -24.29 -15.94
C LYS A 288 -23.32 -24.86 -16.60
N GLU A 289 -22.21 -24.11 -16.61
CA GLU A 289 -21.01 -24.50 -17.36
C GLU A 289 -19.85 -25.03 -16.47
N VAL A 290 -19.98 -24.96 -15.15
CA VAL A 290 -18.83 -24.95 -14.24
C VAL A 290 -18.42 -26.33 -13.72
N TYR A 291 -19.32 -27.29 -13.64
CA TYR A 291 -19.15 -28.40 -12.71
C TYR A 291 -18.19 -29.52 -13.17
N GLU A 292 -17.89 -29.66 -14.45
CA GLU A 292 -17.24 -30.90 -14.91
C GLU A 292 -15.80 -30.78 -15.43
N LYS A 293 -15.27 -29.60 -15.72
CA LYS A 293 -13.98 -29.47 -16.44
C LYS A 293 -13.00 -28.39 -16.01
N CYS A 294 -13.22 -27.70 -14.88
CA CYS A 294 -12.23 -26.73 -14.39
C CYS A 294 -11.18 -27.41 -13.53
N LEU A 295 -10.02 -27.68 -14.10
CA LEU A 295 -8.92 -28.38 -13.42
C LEU A 295 -7.72 -27.46 -13.15
N THR A 296 -7.72 -26.22 -13.67
CA THR A 296 -6.63 -25.27 -13.53
C THR A 296 -7.16 -23.84 -13.51
N THR A 297 -6.37 -22.91 -12.94
CA THR A 297 -6.65 -21.46 -12.98
C THR A 297 -6.85 -20.97 -14.42
N TYR A 298 -6.06 -21.48 -15.38
CA TYR A 298 -6.22 -21.14 -16.80
C TYR A 298 -7.62 -21.49 -17.31
N HIS A 299 -8.15 -22.66 -16.99
CA HIS A 299 -9.50 -23.06 -17.41
C HIS A 299 -10.59 -22.15 -16.82
N LEU A 300 -10.42 -21.69 -15.58
CA LEU A 300 -11.35 -20.75 -14.95
C LEU A 300 -11.32 -19.40 -15.67
N ILE A 301 -10.13 -18.85 -15.91
CA ILE A 301 -9.95 -17.57 -16.61
C ILE A 301 -10.48 -17.64 -18.04
N ASP A 302 -10.19 -18.72 -18.79
CA ASP A 302 -10.69 -18.91 -20.17
C ASP A 302 -12.21 -18.94 -20.22
N LYS A 303 -12.86 -19.68 -19.30
CA LYS A 303 -14.31 -19.70 -19.22
C LYS A 303 -14.91 -18.33 -18.85
N TRP A 304 -14.31 -17.66 -17.87
CA TRP A 304 -14.74 -16.34 -17.46
C TRP A 304 -14.61 -15.33 -18.61
N PHE A 305 -13.49 -15.34 -19.31
CA PHE A 305 -13.27 -14.50 -20.47
C PHE A 305 -14.30 -14.78 -21.59
N LYS A 306 -14.56 -16.04 -21.92
CA LYS A 306 -15.59 -16.41 -22.89
C LYS A 306 -16.99 -15.96 -22.48
N GLN A 307 -17.30 -16.01 -21.20
CA GLN A 307 -18.57 -15.51 -20.66
C GLN A 307 -18.68 -13.98 -20.82
N ILE A 308 -17.61 -13.23 -20.53
CA ILE A 308 -17.57 -11.78 -20.74
C ILE A 308 -17.78 -11.46 -22.22
N CYS A 309 -17.05 -12.11 -23.13
CA CYS A 309 -17.21 -11.91 -24.56
C CYS A 309 -18.65 -12.17 -25.03
N ARG A 310 -19.31 -13.23 -24.56
CA ARG A 310 -20.72 -13.50 -24.87
C ARG A 310 -21.67 -12.40 -24.37
N LYS A 311 -21.49 -11.95 -23.12
CA LYS A 311 -22.29 -10.86 -22.54
C LYS A 311 -22.10 -9.56 -23.32
N SER A 312 -20.88 -9.24 -23.69
CA SER A 312 -20.54 -8.05 -24.49
C SER A 312 -21.15 -8.12 -25.88
N THR A 313 -21.13 -9.29 -26.53
CA THR A 313 -21.78 -9.49 -27.84
C THR A 313 -23.29 -9.27 -27.76
N THR A 314 -23.91 -9.73 -26.65
CA THR A 314 -25.36 -9.49 -26.42
C THR A 314 -25.67 -7.99 -26.21
N ALA A 315 -24.69 -7.22 -25.68
CA ALA A 315 -24.78 -5.77 -25.52
C ALA A 315 -24.37 -4.98 -26.78
N GLY A 316 -24.09 -5.67 -27.90
CA GLY A 316 -23.77 -5.05 -29.20
C GLY A 316 -22.28 -4.82 -29.47
N LEU A 317 -21.40 -5.23 -28.59
CA LEU A 317 -19.96 -5.17 -28.80
C LEU A 317 -19.46 -6.42 -29.56
N GLN A 318 -18.62 -6.24 -30.56
CA GLN A 318 -18.01 -7.36 -31.26
C GLN A 318 -16.83 -7.95 -30.48
N GLU A 319 -16.75 -9.28 -30.39
CA GLU A 319 -15.61 -10.00 -29.76
C GLU A 319 -14.24 -9.53 -30.30
N ARG A 320 -14.19 -9.16 -31.59
CA ARG A 320 -13.00 -8.58 -32.21
C ARG A 320 -12.58 -7.26 -31.55
N ALA A 321 -13.54 -6.40 -31.23
CA ALA A 321 -13.28 -5.10 -30.58
C ALA A 321 -12.68 -5.33 -29.18
N ILE A 322 -13.22 -6.25 -28.39
CA ILE A 322 -12.72 -6.62 -27.07
C ILE A 322 -11.27 -7.13 -27.16
N ASN A 323 -11.00 -8.04 -28.09
CA ASN A 323 -9.64 -8.57 -28.30
C ASN A 323 -8.64 -7.47 -28.71
N GLU A 324 -9.05 -6.50 -29.53
CA GLU A 324 -8.20 -5.35 -29.89
C GLU A 324 -7.92 -4.45 -28.68
N VAL A 325 -8.91 -4.20 -27.82
CA VAL A 325 -8.73 -3.45 -26.57
C VAL A 325 -7.72 -4.16 -25.67
N ILE A 326 -7.89 -5.45 -25.44
CA ILE A 326 -6.94 -6.24 -24.62
C ILE A 326 -5.53 -6.18 -25.20
N LYS A 327 -5.37 -6.35 -26.50
CA LYS A 327 -4.05 -6.24 -27.14
C LYS A 327 -3.43 -4.85 -26.93
N ARG A 328 -4.21 -3.77 -27.02
CA ARG A 328 -3.72 -2.40 -26.77
C ARG A 328 -3.26 -2.26 -25.32
N ILE A 329 -4.06 -2.75 -24.37
CA ILE A 329 -3.71 -2.75 -22.95
C ILE A 329 -2.40 -3.50 -22.73
N VAL A 330 -2.31 -4.75 -23.19
CA VAL A 330 -1.10 -5.58 -23.02
C VAL A 330 0.13 -4.91 -23.65
N ASN A 331 0.00 -4.39 -24.86
CA ASN A 331 1.10 -3.69 -25.55
C ASN A 331 1.53 -2.41 -24.80
N PHE A 332 0.59 -1.69 -24.19
CA PHE A 332 0.92 -0.51 -23.38
C PHE A 332 1.68 -0.91 -22.11
N LEU A 333 1.18 -1.92 -21.38
CA LEU A 333 1.82 -2.42 -20.17
C LEU A 333 3.25 -2.93 -20.47
N ASP A 334 3.42 -3.68 -21.56
CA ASP A 334 4.73 -4.22 -21.99
C ASP A 334 5.71 -3.10 -22.35
N LYS A 335 5.27 -2.11 -23.15
CA LYS A 335 6.12 -0.99 -23.56
C LYS A 335 6.52 -0.05 -22.43
N THR A 336 5.64 0.14 -21.46
CA THR A 336 5.84 1.13 -20.39
C THR A 336 6.37 0.51 -19.11
N GLY A 337 6.35 -0.81 -18.97
CA GLY A 337 6.66 -1.52 -17.74
C GLY A 337 5.71 -1.17 -16.57
N ARG A 338 4.55 -0.57 -16.86
CA ARG A 338 3.54 -0.24 -15.84
C ARG A 338 2.58 -1.41 -15.65
N LEU A 339 1.99 -1.49 -14.46
CA LEU A 339 0.98 -2.51 -14.15
C LEU A 339 -0.46 -1.99 -14.30
N TYR A 340 -0.64 -0.78 -14.78
CA TYR A 340 -1.94 -0.16 -15.04
C TYR A 340 -1.89 0.73 -16.28
N ILE A 341 -3.06 0.96 -16.87
CA ILE A 341 -3.26 1.89 -17.97
C ILE A 341 -4.26 2.99 -17.52
N PRO A 342 -3.93 4.29 -17.66
CA PRO A 342 -4.89 5.35 -17.42
C PRO A 342 -6.04 5.29 -18.45
N LYS A 343 -7.29 5.42 -18.00
CA LYS A 343 -8.48 5.40 -18.85
C LYS A 343 -8.36 6.36 -20.06
N GLN A 344 -7.79 7.53 -19.84
CA GLN A 344 -7.63 8.59 -20.85
C GLN A 344 -6.66 8.24 -21.98
N ILE A 345 -5.70 7.33 -21.76
CA ILE A 345 -4.67 6.96 -22.75
C ILE A 345 -5.11 5.75 -23.58
N SER A 346 -6.14 5.03 -23.14
CA SER A 346 -6.55 3.78 -23.76
C SER A 346 -7.20 3.96 -25.14
N ASN A 347 -7.69 5.17 -25.47
CA ASN A 347 -8.56 5.42 -26.66
C ASN A 347 -9.67 4.35 -26.78
N ILE A 348 -10.16 3.90 -25.63
CA ILE A 348 -11.24 2.92 -25.52
C ILE A 348 -12.53 3.72 -25.38
N GLY A 349 -13.56 3.40 -26.16
CA GLY A 349 -14.87 4.04 -26.04
C GLY A 349 -15.49 3.79 -24.66
N GLU A 350 -16.31 4.72 -24.15
CA GLU A 350 -16.97 4.57 -22.84
C GLU A 350 -17.76 3.26 -22.76
N ALA A 351 -18.45 2.86 -23.82
CA ALA A 351 -19.18 1.59 -23.89
C ALA A 351 -18.29 0.34 -23.79
N GLU A 352 -17.00 0.44 -24.13
CA GLU A 352 -16.02 -0.65 -24.04
C GLU A 352 -15.33 -0.72 -22.67
N LEU A 353 -15.39 0.39 -21.90
CA LEU A 353 -14.80 0.47 -20.55
C LEU A 353 -15.70 -0.13 -19.46
N ASP A 354 -17.01 -0.23 -19.72
CA ASP A 354 -18.00 -0.73 -18.76
C ASP A 354 -18.12 -2.28 -18.79
N TYR A 355 -17.38 -2.93 -19.67
CA TYR A 355 -17.29 -4.37 -19.83
C TYR A 355 -15.88 -4.90 -19.62
#